data_69e6f6581bac6db49ac8acd48c4640b4
#
_entry.id   69e6f6581bac6db49ac8acd48c4640b4
#
_cell.length_a   1.000
_cell.length_b   1.000
_cell.length_c   1.000
_cell.angle_alpha   90.00
_cell.angle_beta   90.00
_cell.angle_gamma   90.00
#
_symmetry.space_group_name_H-M   'P 1'
#
loop_
_entity.id
_entity.type
_entity.pdbx_description
1 polymer ?
#
loop_
_entity_poly.entity_id
_entity_poly.type
_entity_poly.pdbx_seq_one_letter_code
_entity_poly.pdbx_strand_id
1 'polypeptide(L)'
;MQTIEVIDSHSGGEPTRLVISGFPDLGRGTHTIETPVGNVQATLHEDGSVSVCNVPARRHLHQVPLDVPGCGTVHGDVAWGGNWIFLCIDHGQRVSGDNLASLSTYSIALRHALLAQGITGTDGAEVDHIELFGPDDQGADSRNFVLCPGNACDRAPCGTGTSAKVACLAADGKLAPGAAWTQASIIGSRFEASYVFENGEVIPTIRGRAHISAEAKLVLDPQDPFVWGIRL
;
A
#
# COMPACT_ATOMS: atom_id res chain seq x y z
N MET A 1 -8.83 37.01 4.44
CA MET A 1 -9.19 35.58 4.67
C MET A 1 -8.93 34.83 3.37
N GLN A 2 -8.10 33.81 3.42
CA GLN A 2 -7.80 32.94 2.27
C GLN A 2 -8.71 31.73 2.33
N THR A 3 -9.20 31.26 1.19
CA THR A 3 -10.04 30.05 1.09
C THR A 3 -9.40 29.06 0.14
N ILE A 4 -9.44 27.78 0.51
CA ILE A 4 -8.98 26.66 -0.29
C ILE A 4 -10.17 25.73 -0.51
N GLU A 5 -10.44 25.38 -1.75
CA GLU A 5 -11.48 24.40 -2.09
C GLU A 5 -10.84 23.02 -2.17
N VAL A 6 -11.50 22.05 -1.54
CA VAL A 6 -11.02 20.68 -1.48
C VAL A 6 -12.13 19.70 -1.80
N ILE A 7 -11.74 18.54 -2.34
CA ILE A 7 -12.59 17.37 -2.52
C ILE A 7 -12.06 16.28 -1.62
N ASP A 8 -12.90 15.76 -0.76
CA ASP A 8 -12.60 14.53 -0.01
C ASP A 8 -13.03 13.32 -0.85
N SER A 9 -12.18 12.35 -0.89
CA SER A 9 -12.34 11.13 -1.66
C SER A 9 -11.77 9.94 -0.90
N HIS A 10 -11.92 8.75 -1.43
CA HIS A 10 -11.21 7.58 -0.95
C HIS A 10 -10.72 6.73 -2.11
N SER A 11 -9.57 6.11 -1.94
CA SER A 11 -9.04 5.10 -2.86
C SER A 11 -9.09 3.74 -2.16
N GLY A 12 -9.99 2.87 -2.64
CA GLY A 12 -10.18 1.55 -2.05
C GLY A 12 -10.60 1.55 -0.57
N GLY A 13 -11.14 2.67 -0.04
CA GLY A 13 -11.48 2.85 1.37
C GLY A 13 -10.52 3.74 2.16
N GLU A 14 -9.30 3.99 1.65
CA GLU A 14 -8.35 4.92 2.28
C GLU A 14 -8.75 6.37 1.97
N PRO A 15 -8.95 7.23 3.02
CA PRO A 15 -9.36 8.61 2.82
C PRO A 15 -8.25 9.43 2.16
N THR A 16 -8.64 10.23 1.19
CA THR A 16 -7.76 11.17 0.50
C THR A 16 -8.42 12.54 0.41
N ARG A 17 -7.63 13.60 0.41
CA ARG A 17 -8.11 14.97 0.20
C ARG A 17 -7.34 15.61 -0.93
N LEU A 18 -8.05 16.12 -1.92
CA LEU A 18 -7.51 16.81 -3.07
C LEU A 18 -7.79 18.31 -2.94
N VAL A 19 -6.77 19.14 -3.10
CA VAL A 19 -6.92 20.59 -3.26
C VAL A 19 -7.26 20.88 -4.71
N ILE A 20 -8.41 21.51 -4.97
CA ILE A 20 -8.91 21.79 -6.33
C ILE A 20 -8.69 23.23 -6.79
N SER A 21 -8.30 24.11 -5.90
CA SER A 21 -7.91 25.48 -6.26
C SER A 21 -6.46 25.77 -5.86
N GLY A 22 -5.74 26.48 -6.73
CA GLY A 22 -4.34 26.84 -6.51
C GLY A 22 -3.32 25.81 -7.00
N PHE A 23 -3.79 24.69 -7.60
CA PHE A 23 -2.95 23.71 -8.29
C PHE A 23 -3.10 23.82 -9.81
N PRO A 24 -2.12 23.37 -10.59
CA PRO A 24 -2.27 23.23 -12.03
C PRO A 24 -3.44 22.30 -12.37
N ASP A 25 -4.21 22.62 -13.40
CA ASP A 25 -5.17 21.68 -13.99
C ASP A 25 -4.38 20.62 -14.76
N LEU A 26 -4.24 19.45 -14.16
CA LEU A 26 -3.48 18.34 -14.75
C LEU A 26 -4.29 17.61 -15.84
N GLY A 27 -5.62 17.74 -15.85
CA GLY A 27 -6.47 17.07 -16.82
C GLY A 27 -6.34 15.53 -16.80
N ARG A 28 -6.84 14.92 -17.86
CA ARG A 28 -6.71 13.46 -18.08
C ARG A 28 -5.36 13.13 -18.73
N GLY A 29 -4.92 11.88 -18.58
CA GLY A 29 -3.68 11.39 -19.17
C GLY A 29 -2.67 10.95 -18.13
N THR A 30 -1.41 10.88 -18.54
CA THR A 30 -0.31 10.42 -17.68
C THR A 30 0.48 11.60 -17.13
N HIS A 31 0.70 11.59 -15.83
CA HIS A 31 1.42 12.60 -15.07
C HIS A 31 2.56 11.97 -14.28
N THR A 32 3.70 12.64 -14.26
CA THR A 32 4.82 12.25 -13.40
C THR A 32 4.64 12.89 -12.03
N ILE A 33 4.69 12.06 -10.98
CA ILE A 33 4.62 12.50 -9.59
C ILE A 33 5.96 12.17 -8.94
N GLU A 34 6.64 13.19 -8.41
CA GLU A 34 7.84 13.02 -7.60
C GLU A 34 7.45 12.54 -6.20
N THR A 35 8.08 11.47 -5.75
CA THR A 35 7.89 10.90 -4.41
C THR A 35 9.23 10.77 -3.68
N PRO A 36 9.26 10.60 -2.36
CA PRO A 36 10.51 10.40 -1.61
C PRO A 36 11.36 9.22 -2.08
N VAL A 37 10.76 8.26 -2.80
CA VAL A 37 11.43 7.03 -3.26
C VAL A 37 11.67 7.01 -4.77
N GLY A 38 11.33 8.08 -5.46
CA GLY A 38 11.51 8.21 -6.92
C GLY A 38 10.25 8.70 -7.63
N ASN A 39 10.35 8.87 -8.94
CA ASN A 39 9.23 9.29 -9.77
C ASN A 39 8.29 8.11 -10.06
N VAL A 40 6.99 8.36 -9.97
CA VAL A 40 5.95 7.44 -10.41
C VAL A 40 5.13 8.06 -11.54
N GLN A 41 4.56 7.22 -12.40
CA GLN A 41 3.66 7.66 -13.46
C GLN A 41 2.23 7.34 -13.08
N ALA A 42 1.39 8.36 -12.91
CA ALA A 42 -0.03 8.20 -12.65
C ALA A 42 -0.84 8.52 -13.91
N THR A 43 -1.67 7.58 -14.35
CA THR A 43 -2.52 7.75 -15.54
C THR A 43 -3.98 7.76 -15.11
N LEU A 44 -4.67 8.89 -15.37
CA LEU A 44 -6.11 9.00 -15.20
C LEU A 44 -6.82 8.54 -16.49
N HIS A 45 -7.51 7.42 -16.40
CA HIS A 45 -8.24 6.82 -17.53
C HIS A 45 -9.60 7.46 -17.77
N GLU A 46 -10.17 7.22 -18.95
CA GLU A 46 -11.49 7.74 -19.34
C GLU A 46 -12.63 7.26 -18.45
N ASP A 47 -12.52 6.03 -17.94
CA ASP A 47 -13.49 5.42 -17.02
C ASP A 47 -13.38 5.93 -15.58
N GLY A 48 -12.44 6.87 -15.31
CA GLY A 48 -12.18 7.44 -13.98
C GLY A 48 -11.34 6.54 -13.08
N SER A 49 -10.82 5.42 -13.56
CA SER A 49 -9.79 4.66 -12.84
C SER A 49 -8.42 5.32 -12.97
N VAL A 50 -7.52 5.00 -12.06
CA VAL A 50 -6.14 5.48 -12.08
C VAL A 50 -5.19 4.28 -12.07
N SER A 51 -4.22 4.28 -12.97
CA SER A 51 -3.07 3.39 -12.92
C SER A 51 -1.85 4.13 -12.42
N VAL A 52 -1.11 3.53 -11.49
CA VAL A 52 0.17 4.02 -11.01
C VAL A 52 1.25 3.03 -11.42
N CYS A 53 2.11 3.43 -12.36
CA CYS A 53 3.37 2.74 -12.64
C CYS A 53 4.34 3.17 -11.54
N ASN A 54 4.65 2.24 -10.65
CA ASN A 54 5.39 2.50 -9.41
C ASN A 54 6.90 2.41 -9.65
N VAL A 55 7.69 2.75 -8.62
CA VAL A 55 9.14 2.52 -8.60
C VAL A 55 9.45 1.03 -8.73
N PRO A 56 10.67 0.64 -9.17
CA PRO A 56 11.07 -0.77 -9.24
C PRO A 56 10.83 -1.49 -7.92
N ALA A 57 10.21 -2.66 -8.00
CA ALA A 57 9.92 -3.51 -6.85
C ALA A 57 10.79 -4.78 -6.87
N ARG A 58 11.11 -5.32 -5.70
CA ARG A 58 11.95 -6.52 -5.60
C ARG A 58 11.72 -7.29 -4.31
N ARG A 59 11.87 -8.59 -4.37
CA ARG A 59 12.06 -9.44 -3.19
C ARG A 59 13.51 -9.31 -2.73
N HIS A 60 13.70 -9.02 -1.44
CA HIS A 60 15.02 -8.90 -0.80
C HIS A 60 15.42 -10.21 -0.09
N LEU A 61 14.54 -10.71 0.77
CA LEU A 61 14.73 -11.97 1.46
C LEU A 61 13.56 -12.91 1.17
N HIS A 62 13.84 -14.20 1.00
CA HIS A 62 12.85 -15.21 0.66
C HIS A 62 12.64 -16.19 1.81
N GLN A 63 11.37 -16.43 2.18
CA GLN A 63 10.96 -17.41 3.17
C GLN A 63 11.77 -17.34 4.47
N VAL A 64 11.94 -16.12 4.98
CA VAL A 64 12.68 -15.87 6.21
C VAL A 64 11.93 -16.49 7.38
N PRO A 65 12.54 -17.39 8.16
CA PRO A 65 11.93 -17.85 9.40
C PRO A 65 11.94 -16.71 10.43
N LEU A 66 10.80 -16.51 11.07
CA LEU A 66 10.60 -15.51 12.11
C LEU A 66 9.97 -16.18 13.33
N ASP A 67 10.72 -16.21 14.43
CA ASP A 67 10.22 -16.74 15.70
C ASP A 67 9.39 -15.68 16.42
N VAL A 68 8.10 -15.94 16.54
CA VAL A 68 7.14 -14.99 17.15
C VAL A 68 6.75 -15.48 18.52
N PRO A 69 7.07 -14.76 19.61
CA PRO A 69 6.74 -15.16 20.97
C PRO A 69 5.23 -15.46 21.14
N GLY A 70 4.92 -16.67 21.59
CA GLY A 70 3.54 -17.12 21.79
C GLY A 70 2.80 -17.58 20.52
N CYS A 71 3.40 -17.43 19.34
CA CYS A 71 2.78 -17.82 18.06
C CYS A 71 3.56 -18.88 17.30
N GLY A 72 4.83 -19.16 17.68
CA GLY A 72 5.71 -20.09 16.97
C GLY A 72 6.49 -19.44 15.84
N THR A 73 7.11 -20.27 14.99
CA THR A 73 7.87 -19.82 13.83
C THR A 73 6.95 -19.68 12.63
N VAL A 74 7.02 -18.54 11.96
CA VAL A 74 6.34 -18.28 10.68
C VAL A 74 7.37 -17.93 9.60
N HIS A 75 7.00 -18.06 8.34
CA HIS A 75 7.88 -17.72 7.22
C HIS A 75 7.26 -16.61 6.39
N GLY A 76 8.09 -15.70 5.93
CA GLY A 76 7.64 -14.61 5.06
C GLY A 76 8.77 -14.08 4.19
N ASP A 77 8.39 -13.32 3.20
CA ASP A 77 9.33 -12.61 2.33
C ASP A 77 9.50 -11.18 2.83
N VAL A 78 10.73 -10.66 2.80
CA VAL A 78 10.98 -9.22 2.93
C VAL A 78 11.11 -8.67 1.52
N ALA A 79 10.27 -7.70 1.15
CA ALA A 79 10.25 -7.14 -0.19
C ALA A 79 10.08 -5.61 -0.16
N TRP A 80 10.52 -4.99 -1.25
CA TRP A 80 10.42 -3.57 -1.53
C TRP A 80 9.39 -3.31 -2.61
N GLY A 81 8.45 -2.41 -2.36
CA GLY A 81 7.47 -1.92 -3.35
C GLY A 81 7.24 -0.40 -3.25
N GLY A 82 8.20 0.33 -2.66
CA GLY A 82 8.10 1.73 -2.24
C GLY A 82 8.15 1.89 -0.72
N ASN A 83 7.90 0.81 0.01
CA ASN A 83 8.15 0.62 1.44
C ASN A 83 8.78 -0.76 1.64
N TRP A 84 9.39 -1.00 2.79
CA TRP A 84 9.84 -2.32 3.21
C TRP A 84 8.71 -3.08 3.89
N ILE A 85 8.38 -4.24 3.36
CA ILE A 85 7.20 -5.00 3.76
C ILE A 85 7.59 -6.44 4.08
N PHE A 86 7.06 -6.98 5.17
CA PHE A 86 7.07 -8.40 5.46
C PHE A 86 5.76 -9.04 4.98
N LEU A 87 5.86 -9.93 3.99
CA LEU A 87 4.73 -10.61 3.37
C LEU A 87 4.64 -12.04 3.93
N CYS A 88 3.57 -12.36 4.63
CA CYS A 88 3.36 -13.65 5.28
C CYS A 88 2.07 -14.33 4.81
N ILE A 89 2.16 -15.65 4.54
CA ILE A 89 1.05 -16.49 4.09
C ILE A 89 0.73 -17.58 5.13
N ASP A 90 1.76 -18.14 5.80
CA ASP A 90 1.63 -19.28 6.72
C ASP A 90 1.27 -18.90 8.15
N HIS A 91 0.63 -17.74 8.35
CA HIS A 91 0.32 -17.16 9.65
C HIS A 91 -0.86 -17.82 10.40
N GLY A 92 -1.63 -18.69 9.75
CA GLY A 92 -2.75 -19.41 10.38
C GLY A 92 -3.95 -18.54 10.78
N GLN A 93 -3.93 -17.22 10.52
CA GLN A 93 -5.03 -16.30 10.84
C GLN A 93 -6.04 -16.25 9.69
N ARG A 94 -7.33 -16.08 10.01
CA ARG A 94 -8.35 -15.79 8.99
C ARG A 94 -8.31 -14.31 8.61
N VAL A 95 -8.03 -14.01 7.34
CA VAL A 95 -7.99 -12.63 6.82
C VAL A 95 -9.41 -12.19 6.47
N SER A 96 -10.07 -11.57 7.44
CA SER A 96 -11.45 -11.07 7.28
C SER A 96 -11.73 -9.90 8.23
N GLY A 97 -12.69 -9.03 7.86
CA GLY A 97 -12.99 -7.80 8.59
C GLY A 97 -13.49 -8.01 10.03
N ASP A 98 -14.10 -9.13 10.32
CA ASP A 98 -14.53 -9.50 11.69
C ASP A 98 -13.37 -9.99 12.60
N ASN A 99 -12.18 -10.20 12.02
CA ASN A 99 -10.96 -10.63 12.75
C ASN A 99 -9.90 -9.52 12.89
N LEU A 100 -10.24 -8.25 12.65
CA LEU A 100 -9.30 -7.12 12.63
C LEU A 100 -8.45 -7.01 13.91
N ALA A 101 -9.05 -7.17 15.08
CA ALA A 101 -8.33 -7.04 16.35
C ALA A 101 -7.23 -8.11 16.49
N SER A 102 -7.52 -9.38 16.14
CA SER A 102 -6.52 -10.44 16.16
C SER A 102 -5.44 -10.25 15.12
N LEU A 103 -5.80 -9.86 13.88
CA LEU A 103 -4.86 -9.58 12.81
C LEU A 103 -3.92 -8.44 13.19
N SER A 104 -4.44 -7.35 13.78
CA SER A 104 -3.62 -6.22 14.26
C SER A 104 -2.65 -6.65 15.35
N THR A 105 -3.14 -7.36 16.38
CA THR A 105 -2.30 -7.85 17.48
C THR A 105 -1.21 -8.79 16.98
N TYR A 106 -1.56 -9.71 16.10
CA TYR A 106 -0.63 -10.64 15.49
C TYR A 106 0.44 -9.94 14.65
N SER A 107 0.05 -8.99 13.81
CA SER A 107 0.98 -8.23 12.97
C SER A 107 1.92 -7.34 13.77
N ILE A 108 1.45 -6.77 14.90
CA ILE A 108 2.31 -6.05 15.84
C ILE A 108 3.36 -6.99 16.45
N ALA A 109 2.98 -8.22 16.80
CA ALA A 109 3.92 -9.21 17.30
C ALA A 109 4.97 -9.60 16.24
N LEU A 110 4.56 -9.78 14.97
CA LEU A 110 5.49 -10.00 13.84
C LEU A 110 6.49 -8.85 13.71
N ARG A 111 6.03 -7.60 13.73
CA ARG A 111 6.91 -6.43 13.63
C ARG A 111 7.93 -6.35 14.76
N HIS A 112 7.49 -6.61 16.00
CA HIS A 112 8.40 -6.66 17.14
C HIS A 112 9.42 -7.80 17.00
N ALA A 113 9.02 -8.96 16.48
CA ALA A 113 9.91 -10.09 16.26
C ALA A 113 10.95 -9.79 15.16
N LEU A 114 10.55 -9.12 14.06
CA LEU A 114 11.47 -8.66 13.01
C LEU A 114 12.55 -7.74 13.57
N LEU A 115 12.15 -6.73 14.34
CA LEU A 115 13.10 -5.81 15.01
C LEU A 115 14.02 -6.55 15.96
N ALA A 116 13.50 -7.43 16.81
CA ALA A 116 14.28 -8.17 17.82
C ALA A 116 15.28 -9.14 17.18
N GLN A 117 14.97 -9.70 16.01
CA GLN A 117 15.84 -10.66 15.29
C GLN A 117 16.71 -9.98 14.23
N GLY A 118 16.64 -8.65 14.10
CA GLY A 118 17.48 -7.89 13.16
C GLY A 118 17.15 -8.18 11.69
N ILE A 119 15.90 -8.58 11.38
CA ILE A 119 15.43 -8.78 10.00
C ILE A 119 15.04 -7.43 9.43
N THR A 120 15.76 -6.98 8.42
CA THR A 120 15.66 -5.63 7.85
C THR A 120 15.59 -5.67 6.32
N GLY A 121 15.27 -4.55 5.72
CA GLY A 121 15.51 -4.27 4.30
C GLY A 121 17.00 -4.01 4.02
N THR A 122 17.28 -3.52 2.83
CA THR A 122 18.64 -3.13 2.41
C THR A 122 19.20 -2.04 3.35
N ASP A 123 20.49 -2.12 3.65
CA ASP A 123 21.23 -1.14 4.48
C ASP A 123 20.64 -0.97 5.89
N GLY A 124 19.99 -2.01 6.41
CA GLY A 124 19.42 -2.00 7.75
C GLY A 124 18.10 -1.23 7.85
N ALA A 125 17.44 -0.93 6.72
CA ALA A 125 16.16 -0.23 6.71
C ALA A 125 15.07 -1.04 7.44
N GLU A 126 14.29 -0.36 8.26
CA GLU A 126 13.19 -0.99 9.01
C GLU A 126 12.14 -1.58 8.06
N VAL A 127 11.68 -2.79 8.37
CA VAL A 127 10.48 -3.38 7.77
C VAL A 127 9.28 -2.87 8.55
N ASP A 128 8.67 -1.80 8.05
CA ASP A 128 7.68 -1.00 8.77
C ASP A 128 6.22 -1.42 8.45
N HIS A 129 6.01 -2.20 7.39
CA HIS A 129 4.71 -2.75 7.01
C HIS A 129 4.68 -4.27 7.18
N ILE A 130 3.57 -4.78 7.71
CA ILE A 130 3.30 -6.22 7.80
C ILE A 130 2.06 -6.53 6.97
N GLU A 131 2.18 -7.47 6.05
CA GLU A 131 1.10 -7.84 5.17
C GLU A 131 0.78 -9.34 5.28
N LEU A 132 -0.43 -9.65 5.72
CA LEU A 132 -0.93 -11.02 5.87
C LEU A 132 -1.86 -11.34 4.70
N PHE A 133 -1.62 -12.48 4.04
CA PHE A 133 -2.41 -12.91 2.89
C PHE A 133 -3.25 -14.13 3.20
N GLY A 134 -4.45 -14.15 2.67
CA GLY A 134 -5.36 -15.28 2.71
C GLY A 134 -6.12 -15.44 1.40
N PRO A 135 -6.91 -16.51 1.28
CA PRO A 135 -7.80 -16.69 0.14
C PRO A 135 -8.90 -15.63 0.11
N ASP A 136 -9.33 -15.26 -1.08
CA ASP A 136 -10.54 -14.46 -1.30
C ASP A 136 -11.67 -15.36 -1.79
N ASP A 137 -12.86 -15.21 -1.20
CA ASP A 137 -14.07 -15.96 -1.57
C ASP A 137 -14.96 -15.24 -2.60
N GLN A 138 -14.54 -14.05 -3.02
CA GLN A 138 -15.28 -13.19 -3.96
C GLN A 138 -14.61 -13.03 -5.31
N GLY A 139 -13.58 -13.87 -5.62
CA GLY A 139 -12.98 -13.98 -6.93
C GLY A 139 -11.79 -13.05 -7.19
N ALA A 140 -11.14 -12.49 -6.15
CA ALA A 140 -9.79 -11.97 -6.26
C ALA A 140 -8.77 -13.09 -6.10
N ASP A 141 -7.54 -12.88 -6.60
CA ASP A 141 -6.47 -13.88 -6.49
C ASP A 141 -5.98 -14.04 -5.05
N SER A 142 -6.14 -13.00 -4.23
CA SER A 142 -5.77 -12.99 -2.81
C SER A 142 -6.50 -11.89 -2.06
N ARG A 143 -6.66 -12.06 -0.76
CA ARG A 143 -7.10 -11.04 0.21
C ARG A 143 -5.96 -10.73 1.15
N ASN A 144 -5.80 -9.46 1.55
CA ASN A 144 -4.78 -9.07 2.51
C ASN A 144 -5.33 -8.28 3.69
N PHE A 145 -4.55 -8.28 4.75
CA PHE A 145 -4.58 -7.34 5.86
C PHE A 145 -3.21 -6.67 5.92
N VAL A 146 -3.18 -5.36 6.08
CA VAL A 146 -1.94 -4.58 6.12
C VAL A 146 -1.87 -3.76 7.40
N LEU A 147 -0.83 -3.97 8.19
CA LEU A 147 -0.46 -3.11 9.31
C LEU A 147 0.60 -2.12 8.85
N CYS A 148 0.30 -0.83 8.94
CA CYS A 148 1.17 0.28 8.61
C CYS A 148 1.92 0.82 9.84
N PRO A 149 2.87 1.75 9.68
CA PRO A 149 3.45 2.51 10.76
C PRO A 149 2.39 3.17 11.66
N GLY A 150 2.69 3.30 12.95
CA GLY A 150 1.75 3.83 13.94
C GLY A 150 0.61 2.87 14.31
N ASN A 151 0.69 1.59 13.94
CA ASN A 151 -0.34 0.57 14.15
C ASN A 151 -1.66 0.85 13.42
N ALA A 152 -1.64 1.67 12.39
CA ALA A 152 -2.80 1.87 11.52
C ALA A 152 -3.01 0.62 10.63
N CYS A 153 -4.27 0.35 10.30
CA CYS A 153 -4.65 -0.72 9.40
C CYS A 153 -5.16 -0.11 8.10
N ASP A 154 -4.61 -0.51 6.97
CA ASP A 154 -5.10 -0.10 5.66
C ASP A 154 -6.49 -0.69 5.38
N ARG A 155 -7.36 0.13 4.80
CA ARG A 155 -8.65 -0.30 4.25
C ARG A 155 -8.54 -0.70 2.78
N ALA A 156 -7.62 -0.07 2.04
CA ALA A 156 -7.27 -0.44 0.68
C ALA A 156 -6.30 -1.65 0.66
N PRO A 157 -6.10 -2.28 -0.52
CA PRO A 157 -5.13 -3.39 -0.64
C PRO A 157 -3.66 -2.99 -0.48
N CYS A 158 -3.32 -1.75 -0.18
CA CYS A 158 -1.99 -1.15 -0.14
C CYS A 158 -1.27 -1.18 -1.51
N GLY A 159 -0.96 -0.01 -2.06
CA GLY A 159 -0.30 0.08 -3.38
C GLY A 159 1.13 -0.43 -3.39
N THR A 160 1.91 -0.04 -2.37
CA THR A 160 3.31 -0.50 -2.19
C THR A 160 3.36 -1.98 -1.81
N GLY A 161 2.43 -2.46 -0.98
CA GLY A 161 2.29 -3.86 -0.62
C GLY A 161 1.94 -4.74 -1.82
N THR A 162 0.96 -4.33 -2.63
CA THR A 162 0.61 -5.02 -3.87
C THR A 162 1.79 -5.03 -4.86
N SER A 163 2.58 -3.95 -4.94
CA SER A 163 3.80 -3.88 -5.77
C SER A 163 4.85 -4.88 -5.28
N ALA A 164 5.10 -4.97 -3.98
CA ALA A 164 6.01 -5.94 -3.37
C ALA A 164 5.53 -7.38 -3.61
N LYS A 165 4.21 -7.64 -3.47
CA LYS A 165 3.59 -8.94 -3.75
C LYS A 165 3.81 -9.38 -5.18
N VAL A 166 3.57 -8.50 -6.15
CA VAL A 166 3.78 -8.79 -7.57
C VAL A 166 5.25 -9.10 -7.87
N ALA A 167 6.20 -8.40 -7.23
CA ALA A 167 7.63 -8.71 -7.37
C ALA A 167 7.98 -10.09 -6.80
N CYS A 168 7.38 -10.50 -5.68
CA CYS A 168 7.55 -11.85 -5.15
C CYS A 168 6.95 -12.92 -6.08
N LEU A 169 5.76 -12.69 -6.65
CA LEU A 169 5.13 -13.58 -7.61
C LEU A 169 5.95 -13.71 -8.91
N ALA A 170 6.53 -12.60 -9.38
CA ALA A 170 7.43 -12.59 -10.53
C ALA A 170 8.69 -13.43 -10.25
N ALA A 171 9.32 -13.24 -9.08
CA ALA A 171 10.50 -14.00 -8.67
C ALA A 171 10.24 -15.51 -8.51
N ASP A 172 9.00 -15.89 -8.17
CA ASP A 172 8.56 -17.29 -8.08
C ASP A 172 8.12 -17.88 -9.43
N GLY A 173 8.03 -17.06 -10.48
CA GLY A 173 7.45 -17.47 -11.77
C GLY A 173 5.94 -17.76 -11.71
N LYS A 174 5.24 -17.26 -10.67
CA LYS A 174 3.80 -17.47 -10.45
C LYS A 174 2.90 -16.45 -11.16
N LEU A 175 3.48 -15.36 -11.63
CA LEU A 175 2.79 -14.34 -12.44
C LEU A 175 3.66 -14.01 -13.64
N ALA A 176 3.10 -14.09 -14.85
CA ALA A 176 3.80 -13.69 -16.06
C ALA A 176 3.80 -12.16 -16.25
N PRO A 177 4.83 -11.59 -16.90
CA PRO A 177 4.81 -10.15 -17.25
C PRO A 177 3.55 -9.80 -18.04
N GLY A 178 2.90 -8.69 -17.68
CA GLY A 178 1.65 -8.22 -18.28
C GLY A 178 0.40 -8.97 -17.84
N ALA A 179 0.51 -10.08 -17.11
CA ALA A 179 -0.65 -10.76 -16.56
C ALA A 179 -1.25 -9.96 -15.40
N ALA A 180 -2.58 -9.98 -15.29
CA ALA A 180 -3.28 -9.30 -14.21
C ALA A 180 -3.29 -10.15 -12.93
N TRP A 181 -3.13 -9.49 -11.80
CA TRP A 181 -3.33 -9.99 -10.44
C TRP A 181 -4.33 -9.10 -9.73
N THR A 182 -5.37 -9.68 -9.14
CA THR A 182 -6.37 -8.92 -8.37
C THR A 182 -6.14 -9.12 -6.88
N GLN A 183 -5.81 -8.05 -6.19
CA GLN A 183 -5.65 -8.02 -4.74
C GLN A 183 -6.89 -7.42 -4.08
N ALA A 184 -7.56 -8.19 -3.22
CA ALA A 184 -8.64 -7.69 -2.36
C ALA A 184 -8.08 -7.24 -1.02
N SER A 185 -8.64 -6.16 -0.46
CA SER A 185 -8.35 -5.69 0.90
C SER A 185 -9.21 -6.39 1.95
N ILE A 186 -8.92 -6.08 3.20
CA ILE A 186 -9.69 -6.56 4.36
C ILE A 186 -11.18 -6.17 4.31
N ILE A 187 -11.52 -5.05 3.67
CA ILE A 187 -12.92 -4.59 3.49
C ILE A 187 -13.51 -4.99 2.14
N GLY A 188 -12.74 -5.71 1.29
CA GLY A 188 -13.20 -6.18 -0.03
C GLY A 188 -13.01 -5.20 -1.17
N SER A 189 -12.39 -4.01 -0.97
CA SER A 189 -11.96 -3.17 -2.09
C SER A 189 -10.84 -3.86 -2.86
N ARG A 190 -10.66 -3.51 -4.14
CA ARG A 190 -9.77 -4.24 -5.04
C ARG A 190 -8.82 -3.32 -5.79
N PHE A 191 -7.59 -3.79 -5.95
CA PHE A 191 -6.65 -3.29 -6.94
C PHE A 191 -6.38 -4.38 -7.97
N GLU A 192 -6.21 -3.97 -9.22
CA GLU A 192 -5.63 -4.78 -10.27
C GLU A 192 -4.15 -4.41 -10.37
N ALA A 193 -3.28 -5.40 -10.44
CA ALA A 193 -1.85 -5.21 -10.54
C ALA A 193 -1.29 -6.04 -11.70
N SER A 194 -0.26 -5.52 -12.34
CA SER A 194 0.56 -6.22 -13.31
C SER A 194 2.00 -5.72 -13.22
N TYR A 195 2.92 -6.32 -13.96
CA TYR A 195 4.27 -5.82 -14.05
C TYR A 195 4.86 -6.03 -15.45
N VAL A 196 5.91 -5.27 -15.73
CA VAL A 196 6.81 -5.49 -16.86
C VAL A 196 8.24 -5.58 -16.33
N PHE A 197 9.16 -6.12 -17.14
CA PHE A 197 10.58 -6.01 -16.87
C PHE A 197 11.15 -4.81 -17.63
N GLU A 198 11.83 -3.92 -16.92
CA GLU A 198 12.65 -2.87 -17.52
C GLU A 198 14.05 -2.94 -16.94
N ASN A 199 15.07 -3.08 -17.81
CA ASN A 199 16.48 -3.23 -17.40
C ASN A 199 16.73 -4.37 -16.39
N GLY A 200 15.90 -5.42 -16.41
CA GLY A 200 15.98 -6.55 -15.48
C GLY A 200 15.27 -6.33 -14.14
N GLU A 201 14.65 -5.18 -13.92
CA GLU A 201 13.87 -4.86 -12.74
C GLU A 201 12.37 -5.06 -12.97
N VAL A 202 11.66 -5.45 -11.93
CA VAL A 202 10.19 -5.56 -11.95
C VAL A 202 9.59 -4.17 -11.75
N ILE A 203 8.87 -3.68 -12.75
CA ILE A 203 8.14 -2.41 -12.69
C ILE A 203 6.65 -2.69 -12.56
N PRO A 204 6.09 -2.56 -11.35
CA PRO A 204 4.67 -2.85 -11.13
C PRO A 204 3.79 -1.68 -11.55
N THR A 205 2.61 -2.01 -12.05
CA THR A 205 1.52 -1.08 -12.30
C THR A 205 0.30 -1.50 -11.48
N ILE A 206 -0.19 -0.58 -10.65
CA ILE A 206 -1.35 -0.79 -9.78
C ILE A 206 -2.50 0.06 -10.30
N ARG A 207 -3.65 -0.55 -10.54
CA ARG A 207 -4.87 0.13 -10.98
C ARG A 207 -5.94 0.07 -9.90
N GLY A 208 -6.53 1.22 -9.61
CA GLY A 208 -7.62 1.38 -8.66
C GLY A 208 -8.56 2.50 -9.05
N ARG A 209 -9.54 2.79 -8.19
CA ARG A 209 -10.51 3.87 -8.39
C ARG A 209 -10.67 4.66 -7.10
N ALA A 210 -10.63 5.99 -7.22
CA ALA A 210 -11.03 6.91 -6.16
C ALA A 210 -12.49 7.31 -6.34
N HIS A 211 -13.19 7.51 -5.21
CA HIS A 211 -14.58 7.96 -5.18
C HIS A 211 -14.69 9.24 -4.36
N ILE A 212 -15.31 10.28 -4.93
CA ILE A 212 -15.57 11.55 -4.23
C ILE A 212 -16.55 11.28 -3.09
N SER A 213 -16.21 11.71 -1.88
CA SER A 213 -17.03 11.57 -0.68
C SER A 213 -17.56 12.90 -0.15
N ALA A 214 -16.89 14.01 -0.45
CA ALA A 214 -17.34 15.34 -0.09
C ALA A 214 -16.67 16.42 -0.95
N GLU A 215 -17.34 17.57 -1.04
CA GLU A 215 -16.75 18.83 -1.49
C GLU A 215 -16.77 19.81 -0.31
N ALA A 216 -15.65 20.48 -0.02
CA ALA A 216 -15.53 21.34 1.15
C ALA A 216 -14.73 22.60 0.85
N LYS A 217 -15.01 23.65 1.59
CA LYS A 217 -14.31 24.93 1.56
C LYS A 217 -13.58 25.14 2.88
N LEU A 218 -12.26 25.16 2.85
CA LEU A 218 -11.44 25.50 3.99
C LEU A 218 -11.27 27.01 4.08
N VAL A 219 -11.44 27.55 5.28
CA VAL A 219 -11.29 28.98 5.56
C VAL A 219 -10.02 29.17 6.39
N LEU A 220 -9.05 29.87 5.81
CA LEU A 220 -7.79 30.21 6.47
C LEU A 220 -7.87 31.62 7.02
N ASP A 221 -8.08 31.75 8.34
CA ASP A 221 -8.12 33.05 9.02
C ASP A 221 -6.68 33.44 9.39
N PRO A 222 -6.13 34.55 8.85
CA PRO A 222 -4.79 35.00 9.21
C PRO A 222 -4.64 35.42 10.68
N GLN A 223 -5.75 35.59 11.40
CA GLN A 223 -5.75 35.91 12.85
C GLN A 223 -5.67 34.62 13.69
N ASP A 224 -5.91 33.43 13.11
CA ASP A 224 -5.73 32.17 13.82
C ASP A 224 -4.24 31.82 13.88
N PRO A 225 -3.61 31.78 15.08
CA PRO A 225 -2.19 31.45 15.22
C PRO A 225 -1.84 30.03 14.79
N PHE A 226 -2.84 29.14 14.63
CA PHE A 226 -2.67 27.75 14.25
C PHE A 226 -3.19 27.43 12.86
N VAL A 227 -3.51 28.41 12.04
CA VAL A 227 -4.07 28.23 10.67
C VAL A 227 -3.23 27.31 9.78
N TRP A 228 -1.92 27.27 10.00
CA TRP A 228 -0.96 26.40 9.26
C TRP A 228 -0.53 25.16 10.05
N GLY A 229 -1.25 24.82 11.11
CA GLY A 229 -0.95 23.71 12.00
C GLY A 229 -0.08 24.11 13.19
N ILE A 230 0.02 23.19 14.15
CA ILE A 230 0.85 23.36 15.34
C ILE A 230 2.27 22.92 14.99
N ARG A 231 3.22 23.85 15.13
CA ARG A 231 4.65 23.53 15.01
C ARG A 231 5.19 23.21 16.40
N LEU A 232 5.60 21.98 16.61
CA LEU A 232 6.28 21.51 17.82
C LEU A 232 7.79 21.72 17.71
#